data_7b0b2f769fbfac71d6b815bf26b64d44
#
_entry.id   7b0b2f769fbfac71d6b815bf26b64d44
#
_cell.length_a   1.000
_cell.length_b   1.000
_cell.length_c   1.000
_cell.angle_alpha   90.00
_cell.angle_beta   90.00
_cell.angle_gamma   90.00
#
_symmetry.space_group_name_H-M   'P 1'
#
loop_
_entity.id
_entity.type
_entity.pdbx_description
1 polymer ?
#
loop_
_entity_poly.entity_id
_entity_poly.type
_entity_poly.pdbx_seq_one_letter_code
_entity_poly.pdbx_strand_id
1 'polypeptide(L)'
;MKSISVAAAVLAAFLLAPLASATANHIPQSPLAGHEKTEMKYPKIVLYSTSWCPHCKAAKEYLTSHNIPFINKDVELDDEAMQLLTGKYKSQGVPVIVFGDDAEVMRGFDETRFEKTVEKLRTK
;
A
#
# COMPACT_ATOMS: atom_id res chain seq x y z
N MET A 1 11.12 3.15 -88.89
CA MET A 1 10.42 4.42 -88.85
C MET A 1 9.40 4.34 -87.71
N LYS A 2 9.56 5.28 -86.82
CA LYS A 2 8.58 5.72 -85.85
C LYS A 2 8.33 4.77 -84.68
N SER A 3 9.23 4.88 -83.78
CA SER A 3 9.07 4.64 -82.38
C SER A 3 8.00 5.55 -81.78
N ILE A 4 7.04 4.97 -81.14
CA ILE A 4 6.14 5.68 -80.27
C ILE A 4 6.39 5.19 -78.87
N SER A 5 7.13 5.99 -78.16
CA SER A 5 7.28 5.79 -76.73
C SER A 5 6.00 6.20 -76.04
N VAL A 6 5.33 5.25 -75.47
CA VAL A 6 4.27 5.54 -74.52
C VAL A 6 4.84 5.39 -73.14
N ALA A 7 5.19 6.52 -72.59
CA ALA A 7 5.55 6.59 -71.20
C ALA A 7 4.29 6.40 -70.35
N ALA A 8 4.09 5.24 -69.85
CA ALA A 8 3.09 5.02 -68.81
C ALA A 8 3.66 5.46 -67.47
N ALA A 9 3.29 6.66 -67.11
CA ALA A 9 3.54 7.17 -65.76
C ALA A 9 2.58 6.46 -64.81
N VAL A 10 3.08 5.41 -64.17
CA VAL A 10 2.38 4.81 -63.07
C VAL A 10 2.66 5.68 -61.85
N LEU A 11 1.74 6.57 -61.58
CA LEU A 11 1.67 7.23 -60.31
C LEU A 11 1.26 6.21 -59.22
N ALA A 12 2.25 5.60 -58.62
CA ALA A 12 2.06 4.85 -57.40
C ALA A 12 1.77 5.88 -56.31
N ALA A 13 0.50 6.11 -56.06
CA ALA A 13 0.06 6.84 -54.88
C ALA A 13 0.38 5.95 -53.67
N PHE A 14 1.52 6.23 -53.08
CA PHE A 14 1.86 5.72 -51.75
C PHE A 14 0.92 6.38 -50.74
N LEU A 15 -0.18 5.74 -50.50
CA LEU A 15 -0.98 6.02 -49.32
C LEU A 15 -0.15 5.65 -48.12
N LEU A 16 0.59 6.62 -47.58
CA LEU A 16 1.10 6.53 -46.22
C LEU A 16 -0.13 6.51 -45.28
N ALA A 17 -0.58 5.34 -44.98
CA ALA A 17 -1.44 5.18 -43.82
C ALA A 17 -0.62 5.57 -42.59
N PRO A 18 -1.08 6.51 -41.76
CA PRO A 18 -0.45 6.71 -40.50
C PRO A 18 -0.68 5.46 -39.69
N LEU A 19 0.40 4.76 -39.40
CA LEU A 19 0.42 3.78 -38.34
C LEU A 19 0.06 4.53 -37.06
N ALA A 20 -1.21 4.56 -36.75
CA ALA A 20 -1.66 4.91 -35.43
C ALA A 20 -1.13 3.81 -34.51
N SER A 21 0.04 4.04 -33.99
CA SER A 21 0.57 3.25 -32.88
C SER A 21 -0.27 3.59 -31.66
N ALA A 22 -1.43 3.00 -31.60
CA ALA A 22 -2.20 2.95 -30.37
C ALA A 22 -1.52 1.92 -29.46
N THR A 23 -0.35 2.28 -28.96
CA THR A 23 0.19 1.61 -27.80
C THR A 23 -0.46 2.21 -26.58
N ALA A 24 -1.75 2.07 -26.49
CA ALA A 24 -2.41 2.13 -25.22
C ALA A 24 -2.03 0.85 -24.47
N ASN A 25 -0.81 0.80 -23.98
CA ASN A 25 -0.42 -0.17 -22.99
C ASN A 25 -1.06 0.26 -21.67
N HIS A 26 -2.37 0.27 -21.67
CA HIS A 26 -3.14 0.39 -20.46
C HIS A 26 -3.06 -0.95 -19.75
N ILE A 27 -1.93 -1.17 -19.07
CA ILE A 27 -1.85 -2.20 -18.06
C ILE A 27 -2.91 -1.79 -17.04
N PRO A 28 -3.95 -2.60 -16.80
CA PRO A 28 -4.86 -2.33 -15.71
C PRO A 28 -4.02 -2.38 -14.44
N GLN A 29 -3.69 -1.20 -13.94
CA GLN A 29 -3.05 -1.10 -12.64
C GLN A 29 -4.06 -1.64 -11.64
N SER A 30 -3.67 -2.73 -10.99
CA SER A 30 -4.43 -3.24 -9.87
C SER A 30 -4.71 -2.09 -8.90
N PRO A 31 -5.89 -1.99 -8.32
CA PRO A 31 -6.25 -0.94 -7.36
C PRO A 31 -5.27 -0.77 -6.20
N LEU A 32 -4.36 -1.72 -6.03
CA LEU A 32 -3.32 -1.73 -5.00
C LEU A 32 -2.03 -0.97 -5.39
N ALA A 33 -1.88 -0.55 -6.67
CA ALA A 33 -0.71 0.19 -7.13
C ALA A 33 -0.89 1.71 -7.11
N GLY A 34 -2.06 2.19 -6.75
CA GLY A 34 -2.34 3.59 -6.52
C GLY A 34 -1.89 4.01 -5.12
N HIS A 35 -0.59 4.10 -4.89
CA HIS A 35 -0.10 4.97 -3.84
C HIS A 35 -0.21 6.42 -4.28
N GLU A 36 -1.42 6.83 -4.61
CA GLU A 36 -1.77 8.21 -4.45
C GLU A 36 -1.50 8.54 -2.98
N LYS A 37 -0.72 9.57 -2.72
CA LYS A 37 -0.63 10.19 -1.41
C LYS A 37 -2.02 10.71 -1.04
N THR A 38 -2.94 9.82 -0.79
CA THR A 38 -4.08 10.11 0.04
C THR A 38 -3.46 10.51 1.36
N GLU A 39 -3.65 11.74 1.78
CA GLU A 39 -3.29 12.16 3.14
C GLU A 39 -3.78 11.06 4.06
N MET A 40 -2.84 10.26 4.56
CA MET A 40 -3.20 9.13 5.38
C MET A 40 -3.80 9.70 6.65
N LYS A 41 -5.12 9.60 6.76
CA LYS A 41 -5.87 10.02 7.95
C LYS A 41 -5.28 9.42 9.23
N TYR A 42 -4.55 8.33 9.08
CA TYR A 42 -3.88 7.61 10.16
C TYR A 42 -2.40 7.40 9.83
N PRO A 43 -1.50 7.46 10.82
CA PRO A 43 -0.12 7.05 10.64
C PRO A 43 -0.05 5.56 10.30
N LYS A 44 1.09 5.08 9.80
CA LYS A 44 1.34 3.65 9.67
C LYS A 44 1.16 2.96 11.02
N ILE A 45 0.36 1.92 11.07
CA ILE A 45 0.07 1.17 12.31
C ILE A 45 0.52 -0.26 12.13
N VAL A 46 1.34 -0.75 13.05
CA VAL A 46 1.76 -2.14 13.13
C VAL A 46 1.31 -2.70 14.48
N LEU A 47 0.51 -3.75 14.43
CA LEU A 47 -0.02 -4.44 15.60
C LEU A 47 0.72 -5.76 15.79
N TYR A 48 1.44 -5.89 16.89
CA TYR A 48 2.03 -7.14 17.34
C TYR A 48 1.02 -7.87 18.22
N SER A 49 0.67 -9.07 17.81
CA SER A 49 -0.43 -9.81 18.43
C SER A 49 -0.17 -11.32 18.48
N THR A 50 -1.06 -12.02 19.19
CA THR A 50 -1.22 -13.48 19.10
C THR A 50 -2.67 -13.81 18.77
N SER A 51 -2.92 -15.02 18.29
CA SER A 51 -4.27 -15.44 17.86
C SER A 51 -5.25 -15.59 19.03
N TRP A 52 -4.78 -15.97 20.20
CA TRP A 52 -5.57 -16.26 21.40
C TRP A 52 -5.77 -15.09 22.36
N CYS A 53 -5.09 -13.97 22.14
CA CYS A 53 -5.11 -12.83 23.05
C CYS A 53 -6.41 -12.01 22.92
N PRO A 54 -7.24 -11.88 23.97
CA PRO A 54 -8.49 -11.15 23.91
C PRO A 54 -8.32 -9.65 23.68
N HIS A 55 -7.28 -9.05 24.25
CA HIS A 55 -6.97 -7.62 24.02
C HIS A 55 -6.46 -7.35 22.60
N CYS A 56 -5.76 -8.32 22.01
CA CYS A 56 -5.38 -8.24 20.59
C CYS A 56 -6.60 -8.33 19.69
N LYS A 57 -7.57 -9.17 20.03
CA LYS A 57 -8.84 -9.26 19.31
C LYS A 57 -9.58 -7.94 19.37
N ALA A 58 -9.73 -7.35 20.55
CA ALA A 58 -10.37 -6.06 20.74
C ALA A 58 -9.69 -4.95 19.89
N ALA A 59 -8.36 -4.91 19.86
CA ALA A 59 -7.62 -3.98 19.02
C ALA A 59 -7.92 -4.17 17.53
N LYS A 60 -7.92 -5.41 17.05
CA LYS A 60 -8.23 -5.74 15.65
C LYS A 60 -9.67 -5.35 15.28
N GLU A 61 -10.62 -5.64 16.14
CA GLU A 61 -12.03 -5.30 15.95
C GLU A 61 -12.23 -3.79 15.89
N TYR A 62 -11.60 -3.05 16.79
CA TYR A 62 -11.63 -1.58 16.78
C TYR A 62 -11.07 -1.00 15.48
N LEU A 63 -9.86 -1.41 15.11
CA LEU A 63 -9.19 -0.94 13.91
C LEU A 63 -10.02 -1.25 12.64
N THR A 64 -10.57 -2.45 12.56
CA THR A 64 -11.38 -2.89 11.42
C THR A 64 -12.71 -2.14 11.35
N SER A 65 -13.42 -2.00 12.47
CA SER A 65 -14.72 -1.32 12.51
C SER A 65 -14.64 0.17 12.18
N HIS A 66 -13.50 0.80 12.46
CA HIS A 66 -13.25 2.21 12.14
C HIS A 66 -12.53 2.41 10.80
N ASN A 67 -12.35 1.35 10.01
CA ASN A 67 -11.65 1.38 8.74
C ASN A 67 -10.22 1.96 8.84
N ILE A 68 -9.54 1.63 9.94
CA ILE A 68 -8.17 2.06 10.19
C ILE A 68 -7.21 1.00 9.62
N PRO A 69 -6.39 1.32 8.61
CA PRO A 69 -5.46 0.36 8.04
C PRO A 69 -4.34 0.03 9.03
N PHE A 70 -4.01 -1.24 9.16
CA PHE A 70 -2.93 -1.71 10.02
C PHE A 70 -2.27 -2.97 9.46
N ILE A 71 -1.04 -3.21 9.88
CA ILE A 71 -0.28 -4.43 9.59
C ILE A 71 -0.31 -5.27 10.86
N ASN A 72 -0.86 -6.48 10.77
CA ASN A 72 -0.82 -7.43 11.88
C ASN A 72 0.42 -8.31 11.78
N LYS A 73 1.17 -8.39 12.85
CA LYS A 73 2.30 -9.31 13.02
C LYS A 73 2.01 -10.27 14.15
N ASP A 74 1.86 -11.54 13.82
CA ASP A 74 1.67 -12.59 14.81
C ASP A 74 3.04 -13.04 15.34
N VAL A 75 3.30 -12.75 16.60
CA VAL A 75 4.61 -13.01 17.21
C VAL A 75 4.87 -14.48 17.54
N GLU A 76 3.85 -15.34 17.42
CA GLU A 76 4.03 -16.79 17.56
C GLU A 76 4.42 -17.45 16.23
N LEU A 77 4.11 -16.79 15.10
CA LEU A 77 4.36 -17.30 13.76
C LEU A 77 5.51 -16.58 13.04
N ASP A 78 5.93 -15.44 13.57
CA ASP A 78 6.95 -14.58 12.98
C ASP A 78 8.06 -14.31 14.01
N ASP A 79 9.15 -15.02 13.87
CA ASP A 79 10.32 -14.92 14.77
C ASP A 79 10.94 -13.50 14.76
N GLU A 80 10.93 -12.81 13.64
CA GLU A 80 11.39 -11.43 13.55
C GLU A 80 10.48 -10.50 14.37
N ALA A 81 9.17 -10.70 14.26
CA ALA A 81 8.22 -9.94 15.06
C ALA A 81 8.40 -10.17 16.57
N MET A 82 8.67 -11.41 16.98
CA MET A 82 8.98 -11.74 18.38
C MET A 82 10.27 -11.07 18.86
N GLN A 83 11.31 -11.06 18.03
CA GLN A 83 12.58 -10.39 18.36
C GLN A 83 12.40 -8.87 18.47
N LEU A 84 11.61 -8.26 17.61
CA LEU A 84 11.29 -6.84 17.69
C LEU A 84 10.48 -6.53 18.96
N LEU A 85 9.48 -7.34 19.26
CA LEU A 85 8.65 -7.17 20.45
C LEU A 85 9.49 -7.17 21.74
N THR A 86 10.31 -8.17 21.92
CA THR A 86 11.10 -8.37 23.15
C THR A 86 12.38 -7.52 23.18
N GLY A 87 13.08 -7.44 22.06
CA GLY A 87 14.36 -6.73 21.94
C GLY A 87 14.22 -5.23 21.78
N LYS A 88 13.52 -4.79 20.76
CA LYS A 88 13.39 -3.37 20.41
C LYS A 88 12.34 -2.66 21.27
N TYR A 89 11.14 -3.23 21.36
CA TYR A 89 10.03 -2.60 22.08
C TYR A 89 10.00 -2.95 23.57
N LYS A 90 10.89 -3.82 24.02
CA LYS A 90 11.01 -4.22 25.43
C LYS A 90 9.68 -4.64 26.06
N SER A 91 8.87 -5.34 25.30
CA SER A 91 7.59 -5.87 25.76
C SER A 91 7.63 -7.40 25.85
N GLN A 92 7.11 -7.94 26.94
CA GLN A 92 6.95 -9.38 27.14
C GLN A 92 5.50 -9.84 26.90
N GLY A 93 4.65 -8.92 26.46
CA GLY A 93 3.24 -9.18 26.25
C GLY A 93 2.69 -8.48 25.03
N VAL A 94 1.53 -8.90 24.61
CA VAL A 94 0.77 -8.37 23.49
C VAL A 94 -0.60 -7.87 23.99
N PRO A 95 -1.29 -6.96 23.26
CA PRO A 95 -0.84 -6.32 22.02
C PRO A 95 0.22 -5.22 22.26
N VAL A 96 1.03 -5.00 21.25
CA VAL A 96 1.85 -3.79 21.12
C VAL A 96 1.51 -3.13 19.79
N ILE A 97 1.23 -1.85 19.83
CA ILE A 97 0.89 -1.06 18.65
C ILE A 97 2.01 -0.05 18.41
N VAL A 98 2.59 -0.09 17.24
CA VAL A 98 3.65 0.82 16.80
C VAL A 98 3.06 1.78 15.76
N PHE A 99 3.22 3.07 15.99
CA PHE A 99 2.72 4.13 15.14
C PHE A 99 3.86 4.79 14.38
N GLY A 100 3.63 5.03 13.10
CA GLY A 100 4.62 5.59 12.21
C GLY A 100 5.81 4.65 12.06
N ASP A 101 6.98 5.20 11.79
CA ASP A 101 8.23 4.46 11.80
C ASP A 101 8.87 4.60 13.19
N ASP A 102 8.31 3.90 14.17
CA ASP A 102 8.69 3.92 15.59
C ASP A 102 8.48 5.28 16.30
N ALA A 103 7.61 6.13 15.79
CA ALA A 103 7.33 7.44 16.38
C ALA A 103 6.68 7.34 17.77
N GLU A 104 5.79 6.37 17.95
CA GLU A 104 5.15 6.06 19.24
C GLU A 104 4.92 4.56 19.37
N VAL A 105 5.01 4.05 20.58
CA VAL A 105 4.76 2.65 20.92
C VAL A 105 3.77 2.56 22.06
N MET A 106 2.65 1.89 21.82
CA MET A 106 1.62 1.65 22.82
C MET A 106 1.62 0.19 23.23
N ARG A 107 1.84 -0.08 24.49
CA ARG A 107 1.72 -1.43 25.10
C ARG A 107 0.33 -1.57 25.68
N GLY A 108 -0.33 -2.67 25.32
CA GLY A 108 -1.74 -2.88 25.59
C GLY A 108 -2.61 -2.09 24.60
N PHE A 109 -3.92 -2.29 24.66
CA PHE A 109 -4.88 -1.57 23.84
C PHE A 109 -5.89 -0.84 24.73
N ASP A 110 -6.05 0.44 24.43
CA ASP A 110 -7.06 1.32 25.01
C ASP A 110 -7.48 2.34 23.96
N GLU A 111 -8.76 2.44 23.68
CA GLU A 111 -9.30 3.27 22.61
C GLU A 111 -8.95 4.76 22.79
N THR A 112 -9.12 5.27 24.01
CA THR A 112 -8.85 6.69 24.31
C THR A 112 -7.37 7.02 24.12
N ARG A 113 -6.48 6.16 24.56
CA ARG A 113 -5.03 6.32 24.34
C ARG A 113 -4.67 6.22 22.87
N PHE A 114 -5.31 5.30 22.15
CA PHE A 114 -5.11 5.15 20.71
C PHE A 114 -5.45 6.43 19.97
N GLU A 115 -6.65 6.97 20.19
CA GLU A 115 -7.09 8.20 19.54
C GLU A 115 -6.18 9.40 19.85
N LYS A 116 -5.80 9.57 21.11
CA LYS A 116 -4.85 10.62 21.52
C LYS A 116 -3.50 10.48 20.86
N THR A 117 -3.02 9.25 20.68
CA THR A 117 -1.74 9.00 20.02
C THR A 117 -1.81 9.34 18.53
N VAL A 118 -2.89 8.94 17.88
CA VAL A 118 -3.14 9.28 16.47
C VAL A 118 -3.21 10.79 16.28
N GLU A 119 -3.98 11.48 17.11
CA GLU A 119 -4.12 12.94 17.03
C GLU A 119 -2.78 13.66 17.25
N LYS A 120 -2.01 13.25 18.25
CA LYS A 120 -0.65 13.77 18.51
C LYS A 120 0.27 13.64 17.29
N LEU A 121 0.16 12.54 16.53
CA LEU A 121 1.00 12.31 15.37
C LEU A 121 0.52 13.06 14.13
N ARG A 122 -0.77 13.37 14.05
CA ARG A 122 -1.34 14.18 12.96
C ARG A 122 -1.01 15.67 13.09
N THR A 123 -0.79 16.15 14.31
CA THR A 123 -0.52 17.56 14.58
C THR A 123 0.97 17.92 14.56
N LYS A 124 1.85 16.95 14.32
CA LYS A 124 3.29 17.14 14.12
C LYS A 124 3.64 17.38 12.67
#